data_ac80895386bc40181a01a666318b7602
#
_entry.id   ac80895386bc40181a01a666318b7602
#
_cell.length_a   1.000
_cell.length_b   1.000
_cell.length_c   1.000
_cell.angle_alpha   90.00
_cell.angle_beta   90.00
_cell.angle_gamma   90.00
#
_symmetry.space_group_name_H-M   'P 1'
#
loop_
_entity.id
_entity.type
_entity.pdbx_description
1 polymer ?
#
loop_
_entity_poly.entity_id
_entity_poly.type
_entity_poly.pdbx_seq_one_letter_code
_entity_poly.pdbx_strand_id
1 'polypeptide(L)'
;RQMCIRDRYEYTQIFVISNGTNTKYYSNSTRYNAIKDAKHGKTKKEKTSNSFEFTSYWADANNRVLTDLIDFTRTFFAKHTILSVLTRYCIFTSEKMLMVMRPYQITATERILNRIEIANNYKKYGSIEGGGYIWHTTGSGKTLTSFKTARLASQLPYIDKVLFVVDRKDLDYQTMKEYDRFEKGAANSNTSTTILKRQLENSEAHIIITTIQKLATFIKKNPGHEVYQKHVVIIFDECHRSQFGDMHKAIVHNFKKYHLFGFTGTPIFAVNAGSSTDLRYFTTAQTFGDQLHTYTIVDAINDKNVLPFRVDYIKTMDAEPDMDDKQVWDIDREKAFMAPKRISLVTKYILDHFDQKTYRGDKSYEFNLLTNVSEVASAQRGAVEEIK
;
A
#
# COMPACT_ATOMS: atom_id res chain seq x y z
N ARG A 1 32.37 -6.69 -31.78
CA ARG A 1 31.24 -5.75 -32.06
C ARG A 1 30.06 -5.87 -31.06
N GLN A 2 29.71 -7.06 -30.57
CA GLN A 2 28.64 -7.22 -29.57
C GLN A 2 28.99 -6.69 -28.17
N MET A 3 30.25 -6.74 -27.75
CA MET A 3 30.71 -6.15 -26.47
C MET A 3 30.56 -4.65 -26.44
N CYS A 4 30.93 -3.93 -27.52
CA CYS A 4 30.84 -2.47 -27.57
C CYS A 4 29.41 -1.91 -27.48
N ILE A 5 28.36 -2.68 -27.83
CA ILE A 5 26.95 -2.25 -27.69
C ILE A 5 26.48 -2.42 -26.26
N ARG A 6 26.91 -3.45 -25.53
CA ARG A 6 26.57 -3.64 -24.12
C ARG A 6 27.12 -2.52 -23.24
N ASP A 7 28.38 -2.16 -23.44
CA ASP A 7 29.07 -1.16 -22.63
C ASP A 7 28.48 0.25 -22.80
N ARG A 8 27.96 0.58 -24.00
CA ARG A 8 27.38 1.91 -24.28
C ARG A 8 26.12 2.26 -23.44
N TYR A 9 25.35 1.25 -23.04
CA TYR A 9 24.09 1.44 -22.32
C TYR A 9 24.20 1.12 -20.83
N GLU A 10 25.37 0.77 -20.35
CA GLU A 10 25.58 0.41 -18.94
C GLU A 10 25.29 1.58 -17.99
N TYR A 11 25.62 2.80 -18.42
CA TYR A 11 25.41 4.02 -17.66
C TYR A 11 24.05 4.68 -17.91
N THR A 12 23.24 4.14 -18.82
CA THR A 12 21.90 4.68 -19.07
C THR A 12 20.96 4.25 -17.96
N GLN A 13 20.38 5.20 -17.23
CA GLN A 13 19.51 4.91 -16.09
C GLN A 13 18.10 4.50 -16.52
N ILE A 14 17.52 5.22 -17.46
CA ILE A 14 16.15 5.05 -17.95
C ILE A 14 16.15 4.93 -19.45
N PHE A 15 15.38 3.98 -19.96
CA PHE A 15 15.09 3.79 -21.37
C PHE A 15 13.66 4.15 -21.68
N VAL A 16 13.46 4.77 -22.82
CA VAL A 16 12.13 5.06 -23.38
C VAL A 16 12.01 4.35 -24.70
N ILE A 17 10.89 3.68 -24.93
CA ILE A 17 10.57 3.00 -26.19
C ILE A 17 9.22 3.51 -26.69
N SER A 18 9.12 3.75 -27.99
CA SER A 18 7.91 4.28 -28.62
C SER A 18 7.77 3.78 -30.06
N ASN A 19 6.51 3.62 -30.49
CA ASN A 19 6.13 3.47 -31.89
C ASN A 19 5.33 4.69 -32.40
N GLY A 20 5.40 5.81 -31.66
CA GLY A 20 4.63 7.03 -31.93
C GLY A 20 3.33 7.12 -31.15
N THR A 21 2.53 6.07 -31.15
CA THR A 21 1.21 6.02 -30.47
C THR A 21 1.25 5.38 -29.08
N ASN A 22 2.25 4.54 -28.83
CA ASN A 22 2.47 3.89 -27.54
C ASN A 22 3.90 4.13 -27.07
N THR A 23 4.04 4.88 -25.98
CA THR A 23 5.32 5.24 -25.39
C THR A 23 5.40 4.69 -23.99
N LYS A 24 6.49 3.97 -23.69
CA LYS A 24 6.74 3.35 -22.37
C LYS A 24 8.17 3.62 -21.94
N TYR A 25 8.41 3.51 -20.64
CA TYR A 25 9.74 3.64 -20.06
C TYR A 25 10.05 2.50 -19.11
N TYR A 26 11.33 2.30 -18.82
CA TYR A 26 11.83 1.32 -17.85
C TYR A 26 13.24 1.66 -17.38
N SER A 27 13.62 1.17 -16.21
CA SER A 27 14.99 1.30 -15.72
C SER A 27 15.90 0.22 -16.31
N ASN A 28 17.19 0.52 -16.38
CA ASN A 28 18.20 -0.40 -16.89
C ASN A 28 18.18 -1.76 -16.17
N SER A 29 18.16 -1.74 -14.84
CA SER A 29 18.19 -2.96 -14.04
C SER A 29 16.87 -3.77 -14.08
N THR A 30 15.73 -3.12 -14.32
CA THR A 30 14.43 -3.81 -14.43
C THR A 30 14.42 -4.81 -15.58
N ARG A 31 14.92 -4.42 -16.74
CA ARG A 31 15.05 -5.32 -17.90
C ARG A 31 15.98 -6.49 -17.61
N TYR A 32 17.14 -6.20 -17.02
CA TYR A 32 18.14 -7.23 -16.71
C TYR A 32 17.56 -8.31 -15.78
N ASN A 33 16.85 -7.89 -14.73
CA ASN A 33 16.25 -8.82 -13.79
C ASN A 33 15.08 -9.60 -14.39
N ALA A 34 14.23 -8.97 -15.19
CA ALA A 34 13.15 -9.67 -15.90
C ALA A 34 13.67 -10.77 -16.82
N ILE A 35 14.80 -10.55 -17.49
CA ILE A 35 15.47 -11.57 -18.32
C ILE A 35 16.09 -12.67 -17.47
N LYS A 36 16.70 -12.32 -16.32
CA LYS A 36 17.30 -13.28 -15.40
C LYS A 36 16.24 -14.20 -14.81
N ASP A 37 15.12 -13.64 -14.33
CA ASP A 37 14.02 -14.40 -13.76
C ASP A 37 13.35 -15.34 -14.78
N ALA A 38 13.22 -14.89 -16.02
CA ALA A 38 12.72 -15.73 -17.11
C ALA A 38 13.62 -16.95 -17.41
N LYS A 39 14.95 -16.82 -17.23
CA LYS A 39 15.92 -17.91 -17.43
C LYS A 39 15.93 -18.93 -16.28
N HIS A 40 15.57 -18.52 -15.06
CA HIS A 40 15.58 -19.37 -13.86
C HIS A 40 14.22 -20.02 -13.57
N GLY A 41 13.16 -19.61 -14.26
CA GLY A 41 11.82 -20.19 -14.12
C GLY A 41 11.75 -21.62 -14.69
N LYS A 42 11.32 -22.58 -13.88
CA LYS A 42 11.13 -24.00 -14.28
C LYS A 42 9.99 -24.22 -15.31
N THR A 43 9.30 -23.19 -15.72
CA THR A 43 8.20 -23.28 -16.71
C THR A 43 8.73 -23.00 -18.10
N LYS A 44 8.71 -24.02 -18.96
CA LYS A 44 9.10 -24.02 -20.39
C LYS A 44 8.28 -23.09 -21.32
N LYS A 45 7.44 -22.19 -20.82
CA LYS A 45 6.92 -21.10 -21.64
C LYS A 45 7.99 -20.03 -21.65
N GLU A 46 8.79 -20.04 -22.71
CA GLU A 46 9.76 -19.01 -23.02
C GLU A 46 9.10 -17.63 -22.94
N LYS A 47 9.30 -16.94 -21.83
CA LYS A 47 9.13 -15.50 -21.81
C LYS A 47 10.23 -14.97 -22.72
N THR A 48 9.88 -14.70 -23.96
CA THR A 48 10.81 -14.21 -24.97
C THR A 48 11.42 -12.91 -24.46
N SER A 49 12.66 -12.64 -24.85
CA SER A 49 13.35 -11.36 -24.58
C SER A 49 12.58 -10.13 -25.08
N ASN A 50 11.48 -10.34 -25.78
CA ASN A 50 10.59 -9.35 -26.36
C ASN A 50 9.35 -9.04 -25.48
N SER A 51 9.23 -9.62 -24.29
CA SER A 51 8.15 -9.25 -23.35
C SER A 51 8.38 -7.82 -22.85
N PHE A 52 7.35 -6.97 -22.98
CA PHE A 52 7.34 -5.60 -22.45
C PHE A 52 6.70 -5.49 -21.07
N GLU A 53 6.53 -6.60 -20.34
CA GLU A 53 5.91 -6.64 -19.01
C GLU A 53 6.68 -5.81 -17.96
N PHE A 54 7.99 -5.63 -18.15
CA PHE A 54 8.84 -4.81 -17.27
C PHE A 54 8.75 -3.30 -17.55
N THR A 55 7.99 -2.88 -18.55
CA THR A 55 7.84 -1.48 -18.94
C THR A 55 6.61 -0.85 -18.28
N SER A 56 6.65 0.47 -18.08
CA SER A 56 5.54 1.24 -17.53
C SER A 56 5.14 2.37 -18.47
N TYR A 57 3.86 2.71 -18.46
CA TYR A 57 3.38 3.94 -19.06
C TYR A 57 3.63 5.13 -18.13
N TRP A 58 3.79 6.31 -18.73
CA TRP A 58 3.71 7.56 -18.00
C TRP A 58 2.25 7.99 -17.90
N ALA A 59 1.89 8.66 -16.81
CA ALA A 59 0.53 9.13 -16.59
C ALA A 59 0.54 10.51 -15.93
N ASP A 60 -0.55 11.23 -16.07
CA ASP A 60 -0.77 12.49 -15.35
C ASP A 60 -1.14 12.27 -13.86
N ALA A 61 -1.35 13.37 -13.14
CA ALA A 61 -1.70 13.36 -11.72
C ALA A 61 -3.09 12.76 -11.39
N ASN A 62 -3.89 12.44 -12.40
CA ASN A 62 -5.19 11.80 -12.29
C ASN A 62 -5.19 10.36 -12.83
N ASN A 63 -4.01 9.75 -12.97
CA ASN A 63 -3.76 8.40 -13.50
C ASN A 63 -4.14 8.23 -14.99
N ARG A 64 -4.36 9.33 -15.73
CA ARG A 64 -4.60 9.25 -17.16
C ARG A 64 -3.29 8.91 -17.87
N VAL A 65 -3.26 7.75 -18.52
CA VAL A 65 -2.09 7.27 -19.24
C VAL A 65 -1.82 8.13 -20.47
N LEU A 66 -0.57 8.56 -20.62
CA LEU A 66 -0.08 9.33 -21.77
C LEU A 66 0.67 8.38 -22.70
N THR A 67 -0.03 7.90 -23.73
CA THR A 67 0.51 6.93 -24.68
C THR A 67 1.23 7.59 -25.84
N ASP A 68 0.73 8.73 -26.31
CA ASP A 68 1.29 9.46 -27.44
C ASP A 68 2.71 9.98 -27.13
N LEU A 69 3.61 9.88 -28.12
CA LEU A 69 5.00 10.28 -27.97
C LEU A 69 5.16 11.77 -27.68
N ILE A 70 4.34 12.62 -28.27
CA ILE A 70 4.45 14.08 -28.11
C ILE A 70 4.02 14.46 -26.70
N ASP A 71 2.89 13.94 -26.21
CA ASP A 71 2.39 14.21 -24.87
C ASP A 71 3.33 13.62 -23.80
N PHE A 72 3.86 12.41 -24.04
CA PHE A 72 4.90 11.83 -23.20
C PHE A 72 6.13 12.75 -23.15
N THR A 73 6.62 13.22 -24.29
CA THR A 73 7.82 14.04 -24.37
C THR A 73 7.62 15.37 -23.66
N ARG A 74 6.50 16.02 -23.84
CA ARG A 74 6.18 17.30 -23.20
C ARG A 74 6.14 17.20 -21.67
N THR A 75 5.72 16.07 -21.14
CA THR A 75 5.54 15.88 -19.69
C THR A 75 6.75 15.21 -19.05
N PHE A 76 7.16 14.03 -19.54
CA PHE A 76 8.26 13.25 -18.95
C PHE A 76 9.62 13.91 -19.11
N PHE A 77 9.91 14.46 -20.32
CA PHE A 77 11.16 15.14 -20.60
C PHE A 77 11.15 16.64 -20.25
N ALA A 78 10.06 17.15 -19.66
CA ALA A 78 10.13 18.48 -19.06
C ALA A 78 11.28 18.51 -18.05
N LYS A 79 12.12 19.56 -18.09
CA LYS A 79 13.36 19.65 -17.31
C LYS A 79 13.19 19.31 -15.83
N HIS A 80 12.16 19.87 -15.19
CA HIS A 80 11.89 19.60 -13.77
C HIS A 80 11.42 18.16 -13.52
N THR A 81 10.59 17.59 -14.41
CA THR A 81 10.09 16.23 -14.28
C THR A 81 11.23 15.23 -14.39
N ILE A 82 12.01 15.28 -15.48
CA ILE A 82 13.09 14.29 -15.68
C ILE A 82 14.16 14.40 -14.58
N LEU A 83 14.52 15.60 -14.15
CA LEU A 83 15.44 15.78 -13.02
C LEU A 83 14.87 15.20 -11.73
N SER A 84 13.60 15.46 -11.43
CA SER A 84 12.95 14.89 -10.24
C SER A 84 12.87 13.36 -10.30
N VAL A 85 12.54 12.79 -11.46
CA VAL A 85 12.52 11.33 -11.66
C VAL A 85 13.91 10.75 -11.38
N LEU A 86 14.97 11.32 -11.96
CA LEU A 86 16.34 10.80 -11.83
C LEU A 86 16.94 10.99 -10.43
N THR A 87 16.64 12.09 -9.75
CA THR A 87 17.29 12.45 -8.48
C THR A 87 16.45 12.15 -7.24
N ARG A 88 15.14 12.32 -7.33
CA ARG A 88 14.22 12.18 -6.19
C ARG A 88 13.41 10.88 -6.22
N TYR A 89 12.96 10.43 -7.40
CA TYR A 89 12.01 9.33 -7.54
C TYR A 89 12.61 8.05 -8.12
N CYS A 90 13.95 7.98 -8.20
CA CYS A 90 14.67 6.72 -8.34
C CYS A 90 15.13 6.23 -6.97
N ILE A 91 15.17 4.90 -6.82
CA ILE A 91 15.70 4.21 -5.65
C ILE A 91 16.71 3.18 -6.14
N PHE A 92 17.92 3.26 -5.60
CA PHE A 92 18.94 2.26 -5.85
C PHE A 92 18.95 1.29 -4.68
N THR A 93 18.40 0.10 -4.90
CA THR A 93 18.23 -0.89 -3.82
C THR A 93 19.56 -1.46 -3.34
N SER A 94 19.57 -2.05 -2.14
CA SER A 94 20.72 -2.80 -1.59
C SER A 94 21.19 -3.95 -2.50
N GLU A 95 20.28 -4.47 -3.34
CA GLU A 95 20.55 -5.50 -4.36
C GLU A 95 21.10 -4.91 -5.68
N LYS A 96 21.48 -3.63 -5.68
CA LYS A 96 21.95 -2.88 -6.86
C LYS A 96 20.92 -2.79 -7.98
N MET A 97 19.65 -2.77 -7.65
CA MET A 97 18.54 -2.51 -8.58
C MET A 97 18.17 -1.04 -8.61
N LEU A 98 18.10 -0.45 -9.78
CA LEU A 98 17.52 0.87 -9.98
C LEU A 98 16.01 0.73 -10.17
N MET A 99 15.24 1.17 -9.20
CA MET A 99 13.78 1.25 -9.26
C MET A 99 13.36 2.68 -9.55
N VAL A 100 12.52 2.86 -10.56
CA VAL A 100 11.88 4.15 -10.86
C VAL A 100 10.45 4.09 -10.35
N MET A 101 10.06 5.06 -9.52
CA MET A 101 8.69 5.16 -9.05
C MET A 101 7.71 5.35 -10.21
N ARG A 102 6.55 4.76 -10.10
CA ARG A 102 5.48 4.92 -11.07
C ARG A 102 4.77 6.27 -10.89
N PRO A 103 4.12 6.82 -11.93
CA PRO A 103 3.51 8.15 -11.87
C PRO A 103 2.57 8.36 -10.68
N TYR A 104 1.67 7.40 -10.40
CA TYR A 104 0.74 7.49 -9.27
C TYR A 104 1.46 7.50 -7.91
N GLN A 105 2.62 6.81 -7.80
CA GLN A 105 3.44 6.83 -6.57
C GLN A 105 4.13 8.18 -6.40
N ILE A 106 4.63 8.75 -7.48
CA ILE A 106 5.23 10.10 -7.50
C ILE A 106 4.18 11.13 -7.09
N THR A 107 3.01 11.11 -7.72
CA THR A 107 1.92 12.02 -7.44
C THR A 107 1.46 11.94 -5.98
N ALA A 108 1.30 10.73 -5.44
CA ALA A 108 0.94 10.53 -4.04
C ALA A 108 1.98 11.13 -3.09
N THR A 109 3.26 10.87 -3.35
CA THR A 109 4.37 11.41 -2.57
C THR A 109 4.41 12.95 -2.63
N GLU A 110 4.29 13.52 -3.81
CA GLU A 110 4.29 14.98 -4.01
C GLU A 110 3.11 15.66 -3.30
N ARG A 111 1.92 15.07 -3.38
CA ARG A 111 0.73 15.63 -2.71
C ARG A 111 0.87 15.61 -1.18
N ILE A 112 1.51 14.58 -0.62
CA ILE A 112 1.81 14.55 0.83
C ILE A 112 2.84 15.63 1.17
N LEU A 113 3.96 15.72 0.45
CA LEU A 113 4.99 16.72 0.72
C LEU A 113 4.46 18.15 0.60
N ASN A 114 3.66 18.41 -0.44
CA ASN A 114 3.01 19.71 -0.64
C ASN A 114 2.00 20.02 0.49
N ARG A 115 1.25 19.01 0.97
CA ARG A 115 0.36 19.19 2.13
C ARG A 115 1.15 19.54 3.39
N ILE A 116 2.29 18.90 3.64
CA ILE A 116 3.17 19.22 4.78
C ILE A 116 3.67 20.66 4.65
N GLU A 117 4.15 21.07 3.48
CA GLU A 117 4.66 22.42 3.24
C GLU A 117 3.57 23.50 3.42
N ILE A 118 2.40 23.32 2.81
CA ILE A 118 1.26 24.22 2.98
C ILE A 118 0.86 24.32 4.46
N ALA A 119 0.70 23.18 5.13
CA ALA A 119 0.30 23.17 6.52
C ALA A 119 1.36 23.82 7.43
N ASN A 120 2.65 23.65 7.13
CA ASN A 120 3.73 24.32 7.86
C ASN A 120 3.67 25.86 7.64
N ASN A 121 3.52 26.32 6.41
CA ASN A 121 3.47 27.74 6.06
C ASN A 121 2.27 28.46 6.70
N TYR A 122 1.11 27.79 6.75
CA TYR A 122 -0.10 28.32 7.38
C TYR A 122 -0.27 27.95 8.85
N LYS A 123 0.73 27.28 9.46
CA LYS A 123 0.70 26.79 10.86
C LYS A 123 -0.49 25.88 11.18
N LYS A 124 -0.94 25.11 10.19
CA LYS A 124 -2.05 24.15 10.29
C LYS A 124 -1.61 22.74 10.72
N TYR A 125 -0.39 22.58 11.21
CA TYR A 125 0.07 21.36 11.85
C TYR A 125 -0.72 21.08 13.14
N GLY A 126 -0.82 19.83 13.55
CA GLY A 126 -1.64 19.44 14.69
C GLY A 126 -3.16 19.48 14.42
N SER A 127 -3.55 19.60 13.16
CA SER A 127 -4.94 19.62 12.72
C SER A 127 -5.18 18.62 11.58
N ILE A 128 -6.44 18.29 11.35
CA ILE A 128 -6.86 17.42 10.25
C ILE A 128 -6.54 18.01 8.87
N GLU A 129 -6.53 19.34 8.76
CA GLU A 129 -6.20 20.06 7.52
C GLU A 129 -4.73 19.89 7.13
N GLY A 130 -3.85 19.63 8.10
CA GLY A 130 -2.42 19.36 7.90
C GLY A 130 -2.11 17.90 7.55
N GLY A 131 -3.13 17.04 7.44
CA GLY A 131 -3.03 15.63 7.12
C GLY A 131 -3.68 15.25 5.80
N GLY A 132 -3.92 13.95 5.63
CA GLY A 132 -4.62 13.38 4.48
C GLY A 132 -4.42 11.88 4.35
N TYR A 133 -5.07 11.27 3.36
CA TYR A 133 -4.87 9.84 3.09
C TYR A 133 -4.68 9.53 1.60
N ILE A 134 -4.03 8.41 1.37
CA ILE A 134 -3.75 7.83 0.06
C ILE A 134 -4.56 6.54 -0.07
N TRP A 135 -5.41 6.49 -1.07
CA TRP A 135 -6.16 5.30 -1.43
C TRP A 135 -5.47 4.56 -2.57
N HIS A 136 -4.58 3.65 -2.23
CA HIS A 136 -3.90 2.79 -3.20
C HIS A 136 -4.23 1.33 -2.94
N THR A 137 -4.64 0.60 -3.98
CA THR A 137 -5.00 -0.82 -3.88
C THR A 137 -3.82 -1.68 -3.41
N THR A 138 -4.11 -2.87 -2.92
CA THR A 138 -3.09 -3.88 -2.60
C THR A 138 -2.29 -4.24 -3.85
N GLY A 139 -0.98 -4.45 -3.71
CA GLY A 139 -0.09 -4.73 -4.85
C GLY A 139 0.37 -3.50 -5.64
N SER A 140 -0.09 -2.29 -5.31
CA SER A 140 0.35 -1.03 -5.95
C SER A 140 1.74 -0.55 -5.52
N GLY A 141 2.40 -1.23 -4.57
CA GLY A 141 3.68 -0.80 -4.02
C GLY A 141 3.55 0.34 -3.01
N LYS A 142 2.53 0.29 -2.15
CA LYS A 142 2.34 1.26 -1.04
C LYS A 142 3.59 1.41 -0.19
N THR A 143 4.28 0.30 0.13
CA THR A 143 5.51 0.31 0.94
C THR A 143 6.61 1.16 0.31
N LEU A 144 6.80 1.06 -1.01
CA LEU A 144 7.76 1.91 -1.74
C LEU A 144 7.36 3.38 -1.69
N THR A 145 6.08 3.67 -1.90
CA THR A 145 5.54 5.04 -1.87
C THR A 145 5.71 5.65 -0.48
N SER A 146 5.32 4.93 0.57
CA SER A 146 5.43 5.39 1.95
C SER A 146 6.88 5.56 2.41
N PHE A 147 7.78 4.63 2.03
CA PHE A 147 9.20 4.76 2.26
C PHE A 147 9.76 6.05 1.65
N LYS A 148 9.50 6.27 0.36
CA LYS A 148 10.01 7.46 -0.33
C LYS A 148 9.43 8.74 0.24
N THR A 149 8.15 8.73 0.59
CA THR A 149 7.51 9.84 1.30
C THR A 149 8.18 10.12 2.64
N ALA A 150 8.40 9.09 3.45
CA ALA A 150 9.07 9.22 4.75
C ALA A 150 10.50 9.77 4.60
N ARG A 151 11.24 9.26 3.61
CA ARG A 151 12.61 9.68 3.32
C ARG A 151 12.69 11.14 2.88
N LEU A 152 11.79 11.58 2.00
CA LEU A 152 11.75 12.98 1.55
C LEU A 152 11.23 13.92 2.63
N ALA A 153 10.23 13.50 3.41
CA ALA A 153 9.72 14.28 4.54
C ALA A 153 10.80 14.48 5.63
N SER A 154 11.61 13.44 5.91
CA SER A 154 12.69 13.54 6.90
C SER A 154 13.83 14.47 6.49
N GLN A 155 13.90 14.89 5.22
CA GLN A 155 14.87 15.85 4.71
C GLN A 155 14.38 17.30 4.81
N LEU A 156 13.12 17.52 5.17
CA LEU A 156 12.60 18.88 5.36
C LEU A 156 13.19 19.47 6.64
N PRO A 157 13.76 20.69 6.58
CA PRO A 157 14.56 21.25 7.69
C PRO A 157 13.78 21.53 8.97
N TYR A 158 12.45 21.54 8.88
CA TYR A 158 11.55 21.80 10.01
C TYR A 158 10.90 20.52 10.54
N ILE A 159 11.17 19.33 9.96
CA ILE A 159 10.65 18.04 10.45
C ILE A 159 11.73 17.34 11.28
N ASP A 160 11.43 17.13 12.55
CA ASP A 160 12.34 16.47 13.48
C ASP A 160 12.31 14.94 13.33
N LYS A 161 11.13 14.35 13.17
CA LYS A 161 10.93 12.90 13.13
C LYS A 161 9.85 12.49 12.14
N VAL A 162 10.03 11.33 11.53
CA VAL A 162 8.99 10.63 10.78
C VAL A 162 8.70 9.29 11.47
N LEU A 163 7.48 9.10 11.92
CA LEU A 163 7.02 7.87 12.55
C LEU A 163 6.21 7.08 11.51
N PHE A 164 6.69 5.90 11.15
CA PHE A 164 5.95 4.96 10.33
C PHE A 164 5.29 3.92 11.22
N VAL A 165 3.97 3.91 11.25
CA VAL A 165 3.18 3.12 12.20
C VAL A 165 2.44 2.02 11.47
N VAL A 166 2.74 0.77 11.83
CA VAL A 166 2.10 -0.43 11.31
C VAL A 166 1.18 -1.08 12.35
N ASP A 167 0.18 -1.83 11.87
CA ASP A 167 -0.82 -2.45 12.75
C ASP A 167 -0.24 -3.61 13.57
N ARG A 168 0.56 -4.51 12.96
CA ARG A 168 1.01 -5.76 13.57
C ARG A 168 2.53 -5.87 13.65
N LYS A 169 3.01 -6.65 14.64
CA LYS A 169 4.45 -6.93 14.83
C LYS A 169 5.09 -7.61 13.61
N ASP A 170 4.38 -8.51 12.95
CA ASP A 170 4.88 -9.22 11.77
C ASP A 170 5.06 -8.25 10.58
N LEU A 171 4.17 -7.27 10.46
CA LEU A 171 4.27 -6.20 9.45
C LEU A 171 5.43 -5.24 9.76
N ASP A 172 5.73 -4.97 11.04
CA ASP A 172 6.89 -4.17 11.47
C ASP A 172 8.20 -4.76 10.91
N TYR A 173 8.40 -6.07 11.09
CA TYR A 173 9.59 -6.76 10.56
C TYR A 173 9.64 -6.79 9.02
N GLN A 174 8.52 -7.08 8.36
CA GLN A 174 8.44 -7.10 6.90
C GLN A 174 8.70 -5.71 6.31
N THR A 175 8.06 -4.69 6.86
CA THR A 175 8.24 -3.29 6.45
C THR A 175 9.69 -2.85 6.64
N MET A 176 10.31 -3.21 7.76
CA MET A 176 11.71 -2.90 8.00
C MET A 176 12.63 -3.57 6.99
N LYS A 177 12.38 -4.84 6.69
CA LYS A 177 13.14 -5.59 5.68
C LYS A 177 13.01 -4.98 4.28
N GLU A 178 11.83 -4.50 3.92
CA GLU A 178 11.62 -3.80 2.65
C GLU A 178 12.30 -2.42 2.66
N TYR A 179 12.24 -1.68 3.75
CA TYR A 179 12.92 -0.40 3.87
C TYR A 179 14.44 -0.54 3.79
N ASP A 180 15.01 -1.56 4.46
CA ASP A 180 16.44 -1.90 4.35
C ASP A 180 16.83 -2.36 2.94
N ARG A 181 15.90 -2.96 2.20
CA ARG A 181 16.09 -3.28 0.79
C ARG A 181 16.17 -2.03 -0.06
N PHE A 182 15.36 -1.02 0.22
CA PHE A 182 15.39 0.24 -0.50
C PHE A 182 16.62 1.08 -0.15
N GLU A 183 16.91 1.24 1.13
CA GLU A 183 18.09 1.95 1.63
C GLU A 183 18.47 1.41 3.01
N LYS A 184 19.58 0.70 3.08
CA LYS A 184 20.04 0.06 4.33
C LYS A 184 20.30 1.11 5.42
N GLY A 185 19.67 0.93 6.58
CA GLY A 185 19.82 1.82 7.72
C GLY A 185 19.05 3.14 7.62
N ALA A 186 18.19 3.31 6.60
CA ALA A 186 17.38 4.53 6.44
C ALA A 186 16.31 4.67 7.52
N ALA A 187 15.89 3.57 8.13
CA ALA A 187 14.87 3.55 9.17
C ALA A 187 15.30 2.70 10.37
N ASN A 188 14.72 2.99 11.51
CA ASN A 188 15.00 2.32 12.78
C ASN A 188 13.75 1.58 13.25
N SER A 189 13.82 0.25 13.35
CA SER A 189 12.77 -0.55 13.99
C SER A 189 13.02 -0.71 15.49
N ASN A 190 11.98 -1.10 16.21
CA ASN A 190 12.09 -1.30 17.65
C ASN A 190 11.41 -2.60 18.08
N THR A 191 12.09 -3.40 18.89
CA THR A 191 11.58 -4.64 19.48
C THR A 191 10.82 -4.39 20.79
N SER A 192 11.08 -3.25 21.45
CA SER A 192 10.47 -2.88 22.73
C SER A 192 10.15 -1.39 22.81
N THR A 193 9.26 -1.03 23.74
CA THR A 193 8.93 0.36 24.06
C THR A 193 10.15 1.15 24.58
N THR A 194 11.08 0.48 25.24
CA THR A 194 12.33 1.10 25.74
C THR A 194 13.24 1.51 24.58
N ILE A 195 13.37 0.66 23.55
CA ILE A 195 14.13 0.98 22.35
C ILE A 195 13.44 2.11 21.58
N LEU A 196 12.10 2.07 21.43
CA LEU A 196 11.34 3.16 20.83
C LEU A 196 11.63 4.49 21.53
N LYS A 197 11.62 4.52 22.87
CA LYS A 197 11.95 5.72 23.66
C LYS A 197 13.32 6.26 23.28
N ARG A 198 14.37 5.42 23.31
CA ARG A 198 15.73 5.83 22.93
C ARG A 198 15.82 6.38 21.50
N GLN A 199 15.11 5.78 20.56
CA GLN A 199 15.07 6.25 19.17
C GLN A 199 14.36 7.61 19.05
N LEU A 200 13.31 7.85 19.81
CA LEU A 200 12.61 9.13 19.85
C LEU A 200 13.46 10.25 20.44
N GLU A 201 14.31 9.91 21.43
CA GLU A 201 15.28 10.82 22.05
C GLU A 201 16.53 11.06 21.19
N ASN A 202 16.95 10.08 20.39
CA ASN A 202 18.15 10.18 19.54
C ASN A 202 17.91 11.12 18.36
N SER A 203 18.72 12.17 18.21
CA SER A 203 18.65 13.15 17.09
C SER A 203 18.87 12.51 15.73
N GLU A 204 19.74 11.49 15.62
CA GLU A 204 20.10 10.84 14.35
C GLU A 204 19.03 9.89 13.82
N ALA A 205 18.10 9.43 14.66
CA ALA A 205 17.03 8.53 14.26
C ALA A 205 15.86 9.32 13.65
N HIS A 206 15.97 9.72 12.39
CA HIS A 206 14.95 10.53 11.70
C HIS A 206 13.70 9.73 11.32
N ILE A 207 13.84 8.49 10.86
CA ILE A 207 12.72 7.63 10.46
C ILE A 207 12.64 6.46 11.43
N ILE A 208 11.49 6.31 12.10
CA ILE A 208 11.25 5.29 13.11
C ILE A 208 10.02 4.47 12.71
N ILE A 209 10.22 3.16 12.52
CA ILE A 209 9.14 2.20 12.26
C ILE A 209 8.70 1.60 13.59
N THR A 210 7.41 1.64 13.87
CA THR A 210 6.86 1.11 15.12
C THR A 210 5.45 0.55 14.93
N THR A 211 4.94 -0.18 15.91
CA THR A 211 3.56 -0.65 15.89
C THR A 211 2.64 0.29 16.66
N ILE A 212 1.34 0.25 16.32
CA ILE A 212 0.30 0.99 17.03
C ILE A 212 0.37 0.74 18.54
N GLN A 213 0.54 -0.53 18.94
CA GLN A 213 0.54 -0.93 20.35
C GLN A 213 1.77 -0.38 21.10
N LYS A 214 2.95 -0.37 20.47
CA LYS A 214 4.17 0.18 21.07
C LYS A 214 4.07 1.69 21.24
N LEU A 215 3.55 2.38 20.23
CA LEU A 215 3.35 3.83 20.28
C LEU A 215 2.32 4.20 21.36
N ALA A 216 1.17 3.46 21.45
CA ALA A 216 0.18 3.64 22.51
C ALA A 216 0.78 3.48 23.91
N THR A 217 1.51 2.39 24.08
CA THR A 217 2.15 2.08 25.36
C THR A 217 3.19 3.14 25.72
N PHE A 218 3.95 3.64 24.74
CA PHE A 218 4.90 4.72 24.95
C PHE A 218 4.18 6.00 25.41
N ILE A 219 3.14 6.41 24.70
CA ILE A 219 2.37 7.62 25.05
C ILE A 219 1.78 7.51 26.46
N LYS A 220 1.19 6.35 26.80
CA LYS A 220 0.59 6.12 28.11
C LYS A 220 1.63 6.14 29.27
N LYS A 221 2.84 5.62 29.03
CA LYS A 221 3.89 5.52 30.05
C LYS A 221 4.76 6.76 30.19
N ASN A 222 4.76 7.67 29.23
CA ASN A 222 5.62 8.84 29.20
C ASN A 222 4.81 10.12 28.96
N PRO A 223 3.90 10.52 29.87
CA PRO A 223 3.16 11.77 29.74
C PRO A 223 4.13 12.95 29.78
N GLY A 224 3.90 13.95 28.91
CA GLY A 224 4.74 15.15 28.87
C GLY A 224 6.13 14.99 28.25
N HIS A 225 6.40 13.85 27.58
CA HIS A 225 7.70 13.62 26.94
C HIS A 225 8.04 14.70 25.90
N GLU A 226 9.30 15.10 25.80
CA GLU A 226 9.76 16.19 24.93
C GLU A 226 9.43 16.00 23.44
N VAL A 227 9.35 14.74 22.97
CA VAL A 227 9.01 14.40 21.59
C VAL A 227 7.65 14.97 21.16
N TYR A 228 6.74 15.20 22.11
CA TYR A 228 5.42 15.75 21.81
C TYR A 228 5.45 17.22 21.38
N GLN A 229 6.55 17.92 21.64
CA GLN A 229 6.79 19.30 21.21
C GLN A 229 7.53 19.36 19.85
N LYS A 230 8.14 18.26 19.42
CA LYS A 230 8.85 18.15 18.13
C LYS A 230 7.87 18.15 16.98
N HIS A 231 8.34 18.62 15.81
CA HIS A 231 7.55 18.59 14.59
C HIS A 231 7.66 17.23 13.93
N VAL A 232 6.58 16.47 13.95
CA VAL A 232 6.58 15.06 13.52
C VAL A 232 5.63 14.81 12.37
N VAL A 233 6.04 13.95 11.45
CA VAL A 233 5.17 13.36 10.43
C VAL A 233 4.85 11.94 10.86
N ILE A 234 3.58 11.58 10.91
CA ILE A 234 3.13 10.25 11.32
C ILE A 234 2.40 9.62 10.12
N ILE A 235 2.93 8.52 9.63
CA ILE A 235 2.40 7.78 8.49
C ILE A 235 1.87 6.43 8.99
N PHE A 236 0.60 6.17 8.74
CA PHE A 236 -0.04 4.90 9.06
C PHE A 236 -0.21 4.03 7.83
N ASP A 237 0.26 2.79 7.90
CA ASP A 237 -0.04 1.77 6.90
C ASP A 237 -1.31 1.00 7.29
N GLU A 238 -2.09 0.59 6.26
CA GLU A 238 -3.39 -0.08 6.42
C GLU A 238 -4.31 0.62 7.44
N CYS A 239 -4.44 1.92 7.30
CA CYS A 239 -5.07 2.82 8.26
C CYS A 239 -6.60 2.63 8.47
N HIS A 240 -7.22 1.70 7.73
CA HIS A 240 -8.63 1.34 7.87
C HIS A 240 -8.93 0.38 9.04
N ARG A 241 -7.90 -0.14 9.72
CA ARG A 241 -8.09 -1.14 10.77
C ARG A 241 -8.57 -0.53 12.09
N SER A 242 -9.42 -1.27 12.79
CA SER A 242 -10.30 -0.83 13.88
C SER A 242 -9.63 -0.31 15.18
N GLN A 243 -8.33 -0.50 15.36
CA GLN A 243 -7.64 -0.06 16.59
C GLN A 243 -7.26 1.43 16.57
N PHE A 244 -7.72 2.15 15.56
CA PHE A 244 -7.30 3.50 15.27
C PHE A 244 -7.89 4.56 16.21
N GLY A 245 -9.14 4.40 16.68
CA GLY A 245 -9.85 5.44 17.40
C GLY A 245 -9.16 5.92 18.68
N ASP A 246 -8.73 5.00 19.53
CA ASP A 246 -8.09 5.37 20.81
C ASP A 246 -6.65 5.84 20.60
N MET A 247 -5.95 5.26 19.62
CA MET A 247 -4.61 5.70 19.25
C MET A 247 -4.63 7.10 18.65
N HIS A 248 -5.56 7.37 17.72
CA HIS A 248 -5.73 8.69 17.14
C HIS A 248 -5.96 9.73 18.24
N LYS A 249 -6.88 9.47 19.18
CA LYS A 249 -7.11 10.34 20.33
C LYS A 249 -5.84 10.59 21.14
N ALA A 250 -5.05 9.52 21.40
CA ALA A 250 -3.82 9.63 22.16
C ALA A 250 -2.76 10.48 21.42
N ILE A 251 -2.63 10.34 20.10
CA ILE A 251 -1.72 11.16 19.29
C ILE A 251 -2.17 12.63 19.31
N VAL A 252 -3.41 12.91 18.95
CA VAL A 252 -3.98 14.26 18.89
C VAL A 252 -3.88 14.99 20.23
N HIS A 253 -4.08 14.26 21.35
CA HIS A 253 -3.98 14.86 22.69
C HIS A 253 -2.55 15.23 23.08
N ASN A 254 -1.57 14.40 22.72
CA ASN A 254 -0.19 14.54 23.22
C ASN A 254 0.70 15.36 22.27
N PHE A 255 0.72 15.03 20.95
CA PHE A 255 1.57 15.72 20.00
C PHE A 255 1.01 17.11 19.66
N LYS A 256 1.87 18.12 19.62
CA LYS A 256 1.46 19.52 19.35
C LYS A 256 1.70 19.94 17.91
N LYS A 257 2.78 19.45 17.30
CA LYS A 257 3.16 19.76 15.92
C LYS A 257 3.28 18.47 15.12
N TYR A 258 2.16 18.01 14.56
CA TYR A 258 2.16 16.77 13.78
C TYR A 258 1.43 16.93 12.44
N HIS A 259 1.82 16.08 11.50
CA HIS A 259 1.08 15.80 10.28
C HIS A 259 0.71 14.33 10.29
N LEU A 260 -0.54 14.01 9.98
CA LEU A 260 -1.06 12.65 10.06
C LEU A 260 -1.47 12.18 8.68
N PHE A 261 -0.82 11.13 8.17
CA PHE A 261 -1.13 10.55 6.87
C PHE A 261 -1.50 9.08 6.99
N GLY A 262 -2.52 8.66 6.20
CA GLY A 262 -2.95 7.27 6.11
C GLY A 262 -2.73 6.68 4.72
N PHE A 263 -2.19 5.46 4.64
CA PHE A 263 -2.18 4.64 3.43
C PHE A 263 -3.17 3.49 3.61
N THR A 264 -4.04 3.28 2.63
CA THR A 264 -5.02 2.18 2.67
C THR A 264 -5.42 1.71 1.28
N GLY A 265 -5.72 0.42 1.17
CA GLY A 265 -6.37 -0.15 -0.02
C GLY A 265 -7.89 -0.10 0.05
N THR A 266 -8.45 0.07 1.25
CA THR A 266 -9.89 -0.01 1.54
C THR A 266 -10.31 1.09 2.52
N PRO A 267 -10.45 2.36 2.05
CA PRO A 267 -10.89 3.44 2.92
C PRO A 267 -12.31 3.18 3.44
N ILE A 268 -12.58 3.66 4.65
CA ILE A 268 -13.90 3.61 5.26
C ILE A 268 -14.66 4.87 4.86
N PHE A 269 -15.74 4.70 4.11
CA PHE A 269 -16.68 5.75 3.74
C PHE A 269 -17.91 5.73 4.66
N ALA A 270 -18.70 6.79 4.65
CA ALA A 270 -19.91 6.90 5.48
C ALA A 270 -20.90 5.72 5.26
N VAL A 271 -20.97 5.21 4.03
CA VAL A 271 -21.82 4.05 3.67
C VAL A 271 -21.34 2.75 4.34
N ASN A 272 -20.04 2.63 4.60
CA ASN A 272 -19.42 1.44 5.20
C ASN A 272 -19.08 1.64 6.68
N ALA A 273 -19.34 2.83 7.23
CA ALA A 273 -19.15 3.12 8.63
C ALA A 273 -20.23 2.40 9.44
N GLY A 274 -19.86 1.75 10.54
CA GLY A 274 -20.80 1.04 11.41
C GLY A 274 -21.84 1.98 12.03
N SER A 275 -22.97 1.43 12.47
CA SER A 275 -24.11 2.12 13.05
C SER A 275 -23.89 2.73 14.45
N SER A 276 -22.65 2.97 14.86
CA SER A 276 -22.34 3.61 16.14
C SER A 276 -22.69 5.10 16.12
N THR A 277 -23.26 5.59 17.21
CA THR A 277 -23.75 6.96 17.38
C THR A 277 -22.69 8.05 17.31
N ASP A 278 -21.41 7.71 17.21
CA ASP A 278 -20.29 8.67 17.13
C ASP A 278 -19.59 8.59 15.77
N LEU A 279 -20.31 9.02 14.72
CA LEU A 279 -19.87 9.05 13.32
C LEU A 279 -18.56 9.84 13.10
N ARG A 280 -18.15 10.67 14.05
CA ARG A 280 -16.99 11.57 13.94
C ARG A 280 -15.65 10.86 13.87
N TYR A 281 -15.58 9.54 14.14
CA TYR A 281 -14.32 8.79 14.20
C TYR A 281 -14.29 7.54 13.33
N PHE A 282 -15.25 7.37 12.42
CA PHE A 282 -15.42 6.12 11.68
C PHE A 282 -15.04 6.18 10.21
N THR A 283 -14.99 7.35 9.60
CA THR A 283 -14.52 7.45 8.21
C THR A 283 -13.04 7.79 8.12
N THR A 284 -12.37 7.30 7.07
CA THR A 284 -10.95 7.60 6.84
C THR A 284 -10.72 9.11 6.70
N ALA A 285 -11.64 9.82 6.05
CA ALA A 285 -11.55 11.26 5.87
C ALA A 285 -11.69 12.04 7.20
N GLN A 286 -12.57 11.59 8.10
CA GLN A 286 -12.72 12.23 9.40
C GLN A 286 -11.51 12.04 10.31
N THR A 287 -10.73 11.00 10.08
CA THR A 287 -9.55 10.69 10.88
C THR A 287 -8.28 11.35 10.33
N PHE A 288 -8.10 11.32 9.02
CA PHE A 288 -6.86 11.75 8.36
C PHE A 288 -6.98 13.07 7.59
N GLY A 289 -8.19 13.50 7.24
CA GLY A 289 -8.42 14.65 6.37
C GLY A 289 -8.70 14.25 4.93
N ASP A 290 -8.32 15.10 3.99
CA ASP A 290 -8.64 14.95 2.59
C ASP A 290 -8.00 13.71 1.95
N GLN A 291 -8.70 13.15 0.96
CA GLN A 291 -8.14 12.16 0.04
C GLN A 291 -7.15 12.85 -0.89
N LEU A 292 -5.85 12.62 -0.69
CA LEU A 292 -4.81 13.29 -1.46
C LEU A 292 -4.60 12.63 -2.83
N HIS A 293 -4.67 11.29 -2.91
CA HIS A 293 -4.54 10.56 -4.17
C HIS A 293 -5.28 9.23 -4.15
N THR A 294 -5.70 8.80 -5.34
CA THR A 294 -6.40 7.53 -5.54
C THR A 294 -5.71 6.73 -6.64
N TYR A 295 -5.49 5.45 -6.38
CA TYR A 295 -5.10 4.45 -7.38
C TYR A 295 -5.82 3.16 -7.02
N THR A 296 -6.96 2.96 -7.68
CA THR A 296 -7.89 1.86 -7.38
C THR A 296 -7.45 0.54 -8.00
N ILE A 297 -8.17 -0.53 -7.67
CA ILE A 297 -7.95 -1.83 -8.32
C ILE A 297 -8.24 -1.78 -9.83
N VAL A 298 -9.15 -0.90 -10.26
CA VAL A 298 -9.46 -0.70 -11.68
C VAL A 298 -8.27 -0.09 -12.40
N ASP A 299 -7.65 0.94 -11.82
CA ASP A 299 -6.42 1.55 -12.35
C ASP A 299 -5.31 0.50 -12.43
N ALA A 300 -5.14 -0.31 -11.39
CA ALA A 300 -4.11 -1.34 -11.32
C ALA A 300 -4.31 -2.47 -12.35
N ILE A 301 -5.56 -2.84 -12.66
CA ILE A 301 -5.89 -3.81 -13.71
C ILE A 301 -5.61 -3.21 -15.09
N ASN A 302 -6.01 -1.96 -15.33
CA ASN A 302 -5.77 -1.25 -16.59
C ASN A 302 -4.26 -1.11 -16.86
N ASP A 303 -3.47 -0.82 -15.83
CA ASP A 303 -2.00 -0.76 -15.90
C ASP A 303 -1.33 -2.14 -15.94
N LYS A 304 -2.11 -3.23 -15.89
CA LYS A 304 -1.61 -4.62 -15.82
C LYS A 304 -0.71 -4.92 -14.60
N ASN A 305 -0.87 -4.16 -13.55
CA ASN A 305 -0.18 -4.37 -12.26
C ASN A 305 -0.84 -5.45 -11.42
N VAL A 306 -2.14 -5.63 -11.62
CA VAL A 306 -2.98 -6.64 -10.96
C VAL A 306 -3.74 -7.40 -12.04
N LEU A 307 -3.89 -8.70 -11.85
CA LEU A 307 -4.67 -9.53 -12.77
C LEU A 307 -6.15 -9.17 -12.66
N PRO A 308 -6.89 -9.15 -13.79
CA PRO A 308 -8.32 -8.98 -13.74
C PRO A 308 -8.97 -10.14 -12.98
N PHE A 309 -10.05 -9.86 -12.27
CA PHE A 309 -10.82 -10.85 -11.55
C PHE A 309 -12.28 -10.83 -12.02
N ARG A 310 -12.94 -11.97 -11.83
CA ARG A 310 -14.37 -12.11 -12.05
C ARG A 310 -15.03 -12.39 -10.71
N VAL A 311 -16.15 -11.73 -10.46
CA VAL A 311 -17.00 -11.98 -9.30
C VAL A 311 -18.19 -12.82 -9.77
N ASP A 312 -18.34 -14.00 -9.16
CA ASP A 312 -19.50 -14.84 -9.38
C ASP A 312 -20.39 -14.76 -8.12
N TYR A 313 -21.64 -14.42 -8.33
CA TYR A 313 -22.63 -14.36 -7.25
C TYR A 313 -23.34 -15.72 -7.14
N ILE A 314 -23.35 -16.30 -5.95
CA ILE A 314 -23.96 -17.57 -5.68
C ILE A 314 -25.10 -17.36 -4.70
N LYS A 315 -26.31 -17.77 -5.08
CA LYS A 315 -27.46 -17.75 -4.19
C LYS A 315 -27.35 -18.92 -3.20
N THR A 316 -27.09 -18.63 -1.95
CA THR A 316 -26.94 -19.63 -0.88
C THR A 316 -28.10 -19.64 0.12
N MET A 317 -29.04 -18.70 -0.03
CA MET A 317 -30.28 -18.61 0.74
C MET A 317 -31.44 -18.33 -0.20
N ASP A 318 -32.57 -19.00 0.02
CA ASP A 318 -33.80 -18.72 -0.69
C ASP A 318 -34.50 -17.57 0.06
N ALA A 319 -34.38 -16.35 -0.49
CA ALA A 319 -35.20 -15.23 -0.09
C ALA A 319 -36.38 -15.13 -1.06
N GLU A 320 -37.58 -14.93 -0.57
CA GLU A 320 -38.73 -14.62 -1.42
C GLU A 320 -38.49 -13.31 -2.19
N PRO A 321 -38.92 -13.21 -3.46
CA PRO A 321 -38.59 -12.08 -4.31
C PRO A 321 -39.11 -10.71 -3.84
N ASP A 322 -40.06 -10.68 -2.91
CA ASP A 322 -40.77 -9.49 -2.41
C ASP A 322 -40.48 -9.16 -0.95
N MET A 323 -39.38 -9.64 -0.37
CA MET A 323 -38.95 -9.23 0.97
C MET A 323 -38.47 -7.79 0.96
N ASP A 324 -39.24 -6.91 1.58
CA ASP A 324 -38.85 -5.50 1.83
C ASP A 324 -37.59 -5.46 2.70
N ASP A 325 -36.62 -4.59 2.39
CA ASP A 325 -35.35 -4.44 3.14
C ASP A 325 -35.55 -4.23 4.64
N LYS A 326 -36.71 -3.77 5.08
CA LYS A 326 -37.09 -3.61 6.48
C LYS A 326 -37.36 -4.94 7.20
N GLN A 327 -37.77 -5.98 6.50
CA GLN A 327 -38.04 -7.31 7.10
C GLN A 327 -36.74 -8.13 7.30
N VAL A 328 -35.64 -7.72 6.64
CA VAL A 328 -34.32 -8.35 6.79
C VAL A 328 -33.62 -7.94 8.10
N TRP A 329 -34.10 -6.92 8.78
CA TRP A 329 -33.50 -6.43 10.04
C TRP A 329 -33.68 -7.38 11.23
N ASP A 330 -34.72 -8.23 11.22
CA ASP A 330 -34.99 -9.21 12.28
C ASP A 330 -34.27 -10.57 12.07
N ILE A 331 -33.58 -10.76 10.96
CA ILE A 331 -32.78 -11.96 10.75
C ILE A 331 -31.46 -11.78 11.50
N ASP A 332 -31.21 -12.66 12.48
CA ASP A 332 -29.91 -12.80 13.10
C ASP A 332 -28.86 -13.17 12.02
N ARG A 333 -28.17 -12.14 11.55
CA ARG A 333 -27.20 -12.25 10.45
C ARG A 333 -26.14 -13.29 10.74
N GLU A 334 -25.71 -13.39 11.99
CA GLU A 334 -24.68 -14.35 12.40
C GLU A 334 -25.20 -15.78 12.28
N LYS A 335 -26.42 -16.06 12.73
CA LYS A 335 -27.07 -17.37 12.54
C LYS A 335 -27.30 -17.70 11.07
N ALA A 336 -27.74 -16.74 10.27
CA ALA A 336 -27.96 -16.94 8.84
C ALA A 336 -26.63 -17.25 8.10
N PHE A 337 -25.55 -16.54 8.42
CA PHE A 337 -24.23 -16.78 7.84
C PHE A 337 -23.59 -18.09 8.32
N MET A 338 -23.89 -18.53 9.53
CA MET A 338 -23.36 -19.77 10.12
C MET A 338 -24.27 -20.97 9.89
N ALA A 339 -25.37 -20.83 9.14
CA ALA A 339 -26.28 -21.94 8.85
C ALA A 339 -25.55 -23.10 8.16
N PRO A 340 -25.60 -24.34 8.69
CA PRO A 340 -24.85 -25.50 8.14
C PRO A 340 -25.12 -25.74 6.66
N LYS A 341 -26.39 -25.63 6.23
CA LYS A 341 -26.78 -25.78 4.82
C LYS A 341 -26.08 -24.76 3.90
N ARG A 342 -25.96 -23.51 4.34
CA ARG A 342 -25.27 -22.47 3.61
C ARG A 342 -23.77 -22.75 3.51
N ILE A 343 -23.15 -23.12 4.62
CA ILE A 343 -21.72 -23.48 4.69
C ILE A 343 -21.44 -24.64 3.73
N SER A 344 -22.25 -25.69 3.76
CA SER A 344 -22.13 -26.84 2.86
C SER A 344 -22.22 -26.43 1.38
N LEU A 345 -23.19 -25.59 1.01
CA LEU A 345 -23.32 -25.10 -0.36
C LEU A 345 -22.11 -24.28 -0.81
N VAL A 346 -21.59 -23.41 0.06
CA VAL A 346 -20.38 -22.61 -0.22
C VAL A 346 -19.17 -23.52 -0.39
N THR A 347 -18.98 -24.48 0.52
CA THR A 347 -17.86 -25.43 0.49
C THR A 347 -17.93 -26.29 -0.77
N LYS A 348 -19.08 -26.84 -1.09
CA LYS A 348 -19.29 -27.60 -2.33
C LYS A 348 -18.96 -26.79 -3.57
N TYR A 349 -19.44 -25.56 -3.66
CA TYR A 349 -19.13 -24.70 -4.81
C TYR A 349 -17.62 -24.44 -4.94
N ILE A 350 -16.92 -24.18 -3.82
CA ILE A 350 -15.47 -24.00 -3.81
C ILE A 350 -14.77 -25.25 -4.34
N LEU A 351 -15.15 -26.45 -3.86
CA LEU A 351 -14.54 -27.70 -4.29
C LEU A 351 -14.82 -27.99 -5.77
N ASP A 352 -16.06 -27.85 -6.22
CA ASP A 352 -16.48 -28.13 -7.60
C ASP A 352 -15.80 -27.22 -8.63
N HIS A 353 -15.42 -25.98 -8.23
CA HIS A 353 -14.84 -24.99 -9.13
C HIS A 353 -13.37 -24.69 -8.86
N PHE A 354 -12.75 -25.35 -7.87
CA PHE A 354 -11.41 -25.07 -7.43
C PHE A 354 -10.38 -25.16 -8.56
N ASP A 355 -10.37 -26.28 -9.28
CA ASP A 355 -9.40 -26.54 -10.34
C ASP A 355 -9.56 -25.57 -11.49
N GLN A 356 -10.80 -25.26 -11.88
CA GLN A 356 -11.11 -24.30 -12.92
C GLN A 356 -10.67 -22.88 -12.53
N LYS A 357 -10.94 -22.46 -11.30
CA LYS A 357 -10.65 -21.11 -10.80
C LYS A 357 -9.17 -20.89 -10.52
N THR A 358 -8.46 -21.95 -10.14
CA THR A 358 -7.02 -21.85 -9.81
C THR A 358 -6.10 -22.24 -10.96
N TYR A 359 -6.66 -22.76 -12.08
CA TYR A 359 -5.89 -23.29 -13.22
C TYR A 359 -4.93 -24.43 -12.81
N ARG A 360 -5.32 -25.25 -11.83
CA ARG A 360 -4.46 -26.25 -11.21
C ARG A 360 -4.88 -27.70 -11.48
N GLY A 361 -5.75 -27.97 -12.45
CA GLY A 361 -6.44 -29.22 -12.72
C GLY A 361 -5.65 -30.51 -12.79
N ASP A 362 -4.31 -30.48 -12.95
CA ASP A 362 -3.48 -31.70 -13.06
C ASP A 362 -2.39 -31.82 -11.97
N LYS A 363 -2.47 -31.03 -10.91
CA LYS A 363 -1.43 -31.04 -9.86
C LYS A 363 -2.05 -31.35 -8.51
N SER A 364 -1.65 -32.47 -7.91
CA SER A 364 -1.91 -32.71 -6.49
C SER A 364 -1.14 -31.66 -5.68
N TYR A 365 -1.86 -30.77 -5.03
CA TYR A 365 -1.29 -29.86 -4.06
C TYR A 365 -1.62 -30.42 -2.68
N GLU A 366 -0.59 -30.69 -1.86
CA GLU A 366 -0.78 -30.80 -0.43
C GLU A 366 -1.28 -29.45 0.06
N PHE A 367 -2.48 -29.44 0.59
CA PHE A 367 -3.23 -28.22 0.87
C PHE A 367 -2.71 -27.49 2.10
N ASN A 368 -1.98 -26.44 1.91
CA ASN A 368 -1.95 -25.29 2.83
C ASN A 368 -3.26 -24.46 2.77
N LEU A 369 -4.28 -24.92 2.02
CA LEU A 369 -5.58 -24.26 1.96
C LEU A 369 -6.29 -24.29 3.32
N LEU A 370 -6.05 -25.30 4.13
CA LEU A 370 -6.61 -25.41 5.47
C LEU A 370 -6.11 -24.30 6.41
N THR A 371 -4.88 -23.85 6.26
CA THR A 371 -4.33 -22.72 7.04
C THR A 371 -4.91 -21.39 6.58
N ASN A 372 -5.05 -21.19 5.28
CA ASN A 372 -5.64 -19.97 4.74
C ASN A 372 -7.17 -19.93 4.94
N VAL A 373 -7.84 -21.06 4.86
CA VAL A 373 -9.27 -21.18 5.17
C VAL A 373 -9.51 -20.99 6.66
N SER A 374 -8.58 -21.39 7.57
CA SER A 374 -8.72 -21.13 9.00
C SER A 374 -8.55 -19.65 9.36
N GLU A 375 -7.73 -18.90 8.64
CA GLU A 375 -7.62 -17.44 8.81
C GLU A 375 -8.83 -16.68 8.25
N VAL A 376 -9.39 -17.12 7.14
CA VAL A 376 -10.66 -16.62 6.58
C VAL A 376 -11.85 -17.12 7.38
N ALA A 377 -11.77 -18.33 7.94
CA ALA A 377 -12.79 -19.01 8.73
C ALA A 377 -12.77 -18.70 10.23
N SER A 378 -11.98 -17.74 10.71
CA SER A 378 -12.29 -17.12 12.01
C SER A 378 -13.70 -16.52 12.03
N ALA A 379 -14.25 -16.23 10.84
CA ALA A 379 -15.68 -15.91 10.63
C ALA A 379 -16.54 -17.11 10.15
N GLN A 380 -15.97 -18.29 9.87
CA GLN A 380 -16.71 -19.45 9.32
C GLN A 380 -16.10 -20.78 9.82
N ARG A 381 -16.07 -20.97 11.14
CA ARG A 381 -15.53 -22.21 11.78
C ARG A 381 -16.10 -23.52 11.22
N GLY A 382 -17.35 -23.52 10.76
CA GLY A 382 -18.00 -24.70 10.22
C GLY A 382 -17.44 -25.20 8.88
N ALA A 383 -16.89 -24.32 8.02
CA ALA A 383 -16.37 -24.74 6.72
C ALA A 383 -15.09 -25.60 6.83
N VAL A 384 -14.31 -25.41 7.90
CA VAL A 384 -13.07 -26.17 8.15
C VAL A 384 -13.39 -27.59 8.63
N GLU A 385 -14.48 -27.79 9.38
CA GLU A 385 -14.92 -29.12 9.86
C GLU A 385 -15.53 -29.93 8.72
N GLU A 386 -16.15 -29.32 7.73
CA GLU A 386 -16.76 -29.99 6.60
C GLU A 386 -15.75 -30.38 5.50
N ILE A 387 -14.59 -29.70 5.44
CA ILE A 387 -13.48 -30.03 4.53
C ILE A 387 -12.60 -31.15 5.10
N LYS A 388 -12.54 -31.34 6.43
CA LYS A 388 -11.84 -32.44 7.10
C LYS A 388 -12.59 -33.76 6.96
#